data_4f7fac7966e6b2b42c64a5438816a4a7
#
_entry.id   4f7fac7966e6b2b42c64a5438816a4a7
#
_cell.length_a   1.000
_cell.length_b   1.000
_cell.length_c   1.000
_cell.angle_alpha   90.00
_cell.angle_beta   90.00
_cell.angle_gamma   90.00
#
_symmetry.space_group_name_H-M   'P 1'
#
loop_
_entity.id
_entity.type
_entity.pdbx_description
1 polymer ?
#
loop_
_entity_poly.entity_id
_entity_poly.type
_entity_poly.pdbx_seq_one_letter_code
_entity_poly.pdbx_strand_id
1 'polypeptide(L)'
;MNQELPDVQDGFRKGRGIRDQIANIHWIIGKARKFQKNIYFCFIDYAKAFGCVDHNKLWKILSEMGIPDHLTCPMRNLYAGQESTVRAGHGTTDWFQIGKAVHQGCILSSCVFNLYAECIMQIAGLDEAQAGIKIAGRNINNLRYADDTTRMAESQEVLKSLLMKVKEESEKAGLKLNNQKTKIMTSSPITSWQIDGETMETVTDFIFLGCKITADGDCSHEIKRLLLLGRKALTNLDSILESRDITFLTKVHLVKAMVFPVVMYRCESWTIKKVECQRIDAFELWCLRRLLRVPWTARRSN
;
A
#
# COMPACT_ATOMS: atom_id res chain seq x y z
N MET A 1 -20.71 9.28 -4.96
CA MET A 1 -19.79 8.13 -4.97
C MET A 1 -18.78 8.14 -3.80
N ASN A 2 -17.98 9.18 -3.59
CA ASN A 2 -17.03 9.18 -2.43
C ASN A 2 -17.71 9.24 -1.04
N GLN A 3 -18.97 9.64 -0.96
CA GLN A 3 -19.76 9.68 0.30
C GLN A 3 -20.23 8.29 0.73
N GLU A 4 -20.29 7.34 -0.20
CA GLU A 4 -20.68 5.95 0.05
C GLU A 4 -19.52 5.07 0.59
N LEU A 5 -18.31 5.62 0.60
CA LEU A 5 -17.13 4.89 1.08
C LEU A 5 -16.92 5.17 2.58
N PRO A 6 -16.70 4.12 3.40
CA PRO A 6 -16.42 4.27 4.82
C PRO A 6 -15.07 4.95 5.08
N ASP A 7 -14.87 5.42 6.30
CA ASP A 7 -13.65 6.11 6.72
C ASP A 7 -12.38 5.24 6.71
N VAL A 8 -12.53 3.92 6.64
CA VAL A 8 -11.40 2.98 6.59
C VAL A 8 -10.79 2.84 5.19
N GLN A 9 -11.51 3.26 4.12
CA GLN A 9 -10.99 3.28 2.74
C GLN A 9 -10.45 4.67 2.40
N ASP A 10 -9.14 4.80 2.28
CA ASP A 10 -8.46 6.07 1.96
C ASP A 10 -8.01 6.17 0.50
N GLY A 11 -8.03 5.06 -0.24
CA GLY A 11 -7.54 5.01 -1.62
C GLY A 11 -8.26 5.96 -2.56
N PHE A 12 -7.52 6.82 -3.25
CA PHE A 12 -8.02 7.77 -4.26
C PHE A 12 -9.09 8.76 -3.76
N ARG A 13 -9.14 9.03 -2.45
CA ARG A 13 -10.05 10.02 -1.85
C ARG A 13 -9.35 11.35 -1.63
N LYS A 14 -10.06 12.45 -1.91
CA LYS A 14 -9.55 13.81 -1.65
C LYS A 14 -9.27 14.02 -0.16
N GLY A 15 -8.06 14.48 0.15
CA GLY A 15 -7.63 14.75 1.53
C GLY A 15 -7.25 13.51 2.35
N ARG A 16 -7.28 12.34 1.74
CA ARG A 16 -6.84 11.06 2.33
C ARG A 16 -5.58 10.57 1.60
N GLY A 17 -4.67 9.95 2.30
CA GLY A 17 -3.41 9.53 1.69
C GLY A 17 -2.79 8.29 2.32
N ILE A 18 -1.85 7.70 1.58
CA ILE A 18 -1.01 6.58 2.04
C ILE A 18 -0.39 6.88 3.41
N ARG A 19 -0.02 8.15 3.64
CA ARG A 19 0.57 8.62 4.90
C ARG A 19 -0.31 8.30 6.11
N ASP A 20 -1.61 8.54 5.98
CA ASP A 20 -2.55 8.37 7.09
C ASP A 20 -2.70 6.89 7.43
N GLN A 21 -2.73 6.01 6.42
CA GLN A 21 -2.79 4.55 6.61
C GLN A 21 -1.53 4.01 7.30
N ILE A 22 -0.34 4.46 6.89
CA ILE A 22 0.92 4.06 7.52
C ILE A 22 0.97 4.56 8.96
N ALA A 23 0.62 5.81 9.21
CA ALA A 23 0.57 6.38 10.55
C ALA A 23 -0.41 5.63 11.46
N ASN A 24 -1.58 5.24 10.94
CA ASN A 24 -2.56 4.44 11.67
C ASN A 24 -1.98 3.08 12.09
N ILE A 25 -1.29 2.36 11.18
CA ILE A 25 -0.66 1.07 11.54
C ILE A 25 0.40 1.27 12.62
N HIS A 26 1.30 2.23 12.47
CA HIS A 26 2.32 2.52 13.48
C HIS A 26 1.71 2.88 14.83
N TRP A 27 0.65 3.69 14.83
CA TRP A 27 -0.07 4.06 16.03
C TRP A 27 -0.73 2.85 16.70
N ILE A 28 -1.37 1.96 15.93
CA ILE A 28 -2.00 0.73 16.44
C ILE A 28 -0.95 -0.19 17.07
N ILE A 29 0.18 -0.43 16.39
CA ILE A 29 1.29 -1.23 16.92
C ILE A 29 1.82 -0.61 18.22
N GLY A 30 2.05 0.70 18.23
CA GLY A 30 2.52 1.43 19.41
C GLY A 30 1.55 1.32 20.60
N LYS A 31 0.24 1.39 20.35
CA LYS A 31 -0.79 1.20 21.39
C LYS A 31 -0.85 -0.24 21.87
N ALA A 32 -0.82 -1.23 20.97
CA ALA A 32 -0.80 -2.65 21.35
C ALA A 32 0.39 -2.96 22.26
N ARG A 33 1.59 -2.47 21.94
CA ARG A 33 2.78 -2.62 22.79
C ARG A 33 2.63 -1.94 24.13
N LYS A 34 2.12 -0.70 24.17
CA LYS A 34 1.93 0.03 25.42
C LYS A 34 0.98 -0.71 26.38
N PHE A 35 -0.04 -1.37 25.85
CA PHE A 35 -1.03 -2.11 26.62
C PHE A 35 -0.74 -3.61 26.70
N GLN A 36 0.43 -4.07 26.23
CA GLN A 36 0.85 -5.47 26.22
C GLN A 36 -0.18 -6.42 25.56
N LYS A 37 -0.84 -5.94 24.51
CA LYS A 37 -1.82 -6.72 23.75
C LYS A 37 -1.14 -7.39 22.56
N ASN A 38 -1.49 -8.64 22.31
CA ASN A 38 -1.13 -9.32 21.09
C ASN A 38 -1.91 -8.73 19.93
N ILE A 39 -1.24 -8.57 18.79
CA ILE A 39 -1.85 -8.08 17.58
C ILE A 39 -1.40 -8.93 16.38
N TYR A 40 -2.38 -9.25 15.55
CA TYR A 40 -2.22 -10.05 14.35
C TYR A 40 -2.66 -9.21 13.17
N PHE A 41 -1.78 -9.04 12.19
CA PHE A 41 -2.06 -8.37 10.92
C PHE A 41 -2.08 -9.38 9.78
N CYS A 42 -2.99 -9.22 8.85
CA CYS A 42 -2.98 -9.87 7.56
C CYS A 42 -2.96 -8.78 6.47
N PHE A 43 -1.89 -8.73 5.70
CA PHE A 43 -1.78 -7.89 4.51
C PHE A 43 -2.26 -8.69 3.31
N ILE A 44 -3.41 -8.31 2.78
CA ILE A 44 -4.10 -8.99 1.68
C ILE A 44 -3.65 -8.37 0.37
N ASP A 45 -3.18 -9.20 -0.56
CA ASP A 45 -2.92 -8.84 -1.95
C ASP A 45 -3.91 -9.57 -2.85
N TYR A 46 -4.50 -8.87 -3.81
CA TYR A 46 -5.39 -9.46 -4.80
C TYR A 46 -4.65 -9.73 -6.11
N ALA A 47 -4.88 -10.90 -6.70
CA ALA A 47 -4.32 -11.22 -8.01
C ALA A 47 -4.99 -10.38 -9.09
N LYS A 48 -4.28 -9.38 -9.64
CA LYS A 48 -4.79 -8.50 -10.72
C LYS A 48 -6.11 -7.82 -10.38
N ALA A 49 -6.24 -7.21 -9.19
CA ALA A 49 -7.47 -6.65 -8.64
C ALA A 49 -8.31 -5.87 -9.68
N PHE A 50 -7.74 -4.84 -10.29
CA PHE A 50 -8.40 -4.02 -11.31
C PHE A 50 -8.74 -4.80 -12.58
N GLY A 51 -7.94 -5.80 -12.94
CA GLY A 51 -8.15 -6.67 -14.10
C GLY A 51 -9.21 -7.76 -13.93
N CYS A 52 -9.65 -8.00 -12.69
CA CYS A 52 -10.61 -9.06 -12.37
C CYS A 52 -12.04 -8.55 -12.16
N VAL A 53 -12.26 -7.24 -12.18
CA VAL A 53 -13.60 -6.65 -12.01
C VAL A 53 -14.49 -7.06 -13.18
N ASP A 54 -15.52 -7.84 -12.91
CA ASP A 54 -16.52 -8.26 -13.91
C ASP A 54 -17.54 -7.15 -14.11
N HIS A 55 -17.74 -6.69 -15.36
CA HIS A 55 -18.62 -5.57 -15.66
C HIS A 55 -20.08 -5.84 -15.26
N ASN A 56 -20.59 -7.04 -15.50
CA ASN A 56 -21.99 -7.36 -15.16
C ASN A 56 -22.22 -7.34 -13.65
N LYS A 57 -21.28 -7.91 -12.88
CA LYS A 57 -21.32 -7.88 -11.42
C LYS A 57 -21.16 -6.45 -10.90
N LEU A 58 -20.28 -5.66 -11.51
CA LEU A 58 -20.06 -4.26 -11.15
C LEU A 58 -21.35 -3.44 -11.24
N TRP A 59 -22.08 -3.54 -12.36
CA TRP A 59 -23.31 -2.76 -12.54
C TRP A 59 -24.40 -3.19 -11.56
N LYS A 60 -24.48 -4.48 -11.26
CA LYS A 60 -25.39 -5.01 -10.25
C LYS A 60 -25.06 -4.44 -8.87
N ILE A 61 -23.80 -4.50 -8.46
CA ILE A 61 -23.31 -3.97 -7.19
C ILE A 61 -23.61 -2.48 -7.06
N LEU A 62 -23.31 -1.67 -8.07
CA LEU A 62 -23.59 -0.23 -8.03
C LEU A 62 -25.09 0.07 -7.87
N SER A 63 -25.94 -0.72 -8.51
CA SER A 63 -27.39 -0.60 -8.35
C SER A 63 -27.86 -0.99 -6.95
N GLU A 64 -27.32 -2.09 -6.38
CA GLU A 64 -27.63 -2.55 -5.02
C GLU A 64 -27.16 -1.55 -3.95
N MET A 65 -26.06 -0.84 -4.19
CA MET A 65 -25.58 0.26 -3.34
C MET A 65 -26.41 1.55 -3.48
N GLY A 66 -27.46 1.56 -4.32
CA GLY A 66 -28.31 2.73 -4.54
C GLY A 66 -27.65 3.85 -5.35
N ILE A 67 -26.60 3.57 -6.13
CA ILE A 67 -26.00 4.56 -7.02
C ILE A 67 -26.99 4.87 -8.16
N PRO A 68 -27.39 6.15 -8.34
CA PRO A 68 -28.42 6.53 -9.30
C PRO A 68 -28.06 6.18 -10.75
N ASP A 69 -29.07 5.80 -11.55
CA ASP A 69 -28.89 5.38 -12.94
C ASP A 69 -28.27 6.47 -13.84
N HIS A 70 -28.53 7.74 -13.56
CA HIS A 70 -27.92 8.84 -14.32
C HIS A 70 -26.38 8.92 -14.15
N LEU A 71 -25.81 8.30 -13.11
CA LEU A 71 -24.37 8.15 -12.92
C LEU A 71 -23.84 6.81 -13.45
N THR A 72 -24.62 5.73 -13.33
CA THR A 72 -24.18 4.39 -13.75
C THR A 72 -24.33 4.18 -15.24
N CYS A 73 -25.35 4.77 -15.90
CA CYS A 73 -25.57 4.63 -17.33
C CYS A 73 -24.43 5.18 -18.20
N PRO A 74 -23.91 6.41 -17.97
CA PRO A 74 -22.73 6.91 -18.71
C PRO A 74 -21.49 6.03 -18.50
N MET A 75 -21.28 5.51 -17.27
CA MET A 75 -20.15 4.62 -17.01
C MET A 75 -20.32 3.28 -17.75
N ARG A 76 -21.53 2.70 -17.72
CA ARG A 76 -21.83 1.48 -18.46
C ARG A 76 -21.58 1.66 -19.96
N ASN A 77 -21.99 2.79 -20.54
CA ASN A 77 -21.73 3.11 -21.95
C ASN A 77 -20.22 3.27 -22.24
N LEU A 78 -19.45 3.82 -21.30
CA LEU A 78 -18.01 3.93 -21.45
C LEU A 78 -17.31 2.56 -21.54
N TYR A 79 -17.82 1.54 -20.83
CA TYR A 79 -17.29 0.19 -20.83
C TYR A 79 -17.95 -0.74 -21.87
N ALA A 80 -19.09 -0.34 -22.44
CA ALA A 80 -19.80 -1.13 -23.43
C ALA A 80 -19.03 -1.17 -24.77
N GLY A 81 -18.92 -2.38 -25.34
CA GLY A 81 -18.28 -2.57 -26.65
C GLY A 81 -16.79 -2.25 -26.70
N GLN A 82 -16.12 -2.18 -25.58
CA GLN A 82 -14.66 -1.99 -25.57
C GLN A 82 -13.97 -3.20 -26.19
N GLU A 83 -13.07 -2.93 -27.11
CA GLU A 83 -12.23 -3.92 -27.77
C GLU A 83 -10.76 -3.60 -27.55
N SER A 84 -9.93 -4.61 -27.58
CA SER A 84 -8.48 -4.48 -27.46
C SER A 84 -7.74 -5.39 -28.42
N THR A 85 -6.52 -5.00 -28.72
CA THR A 85 -5.54 -5.84 -29.43
C THR A 85 -4.22 -5.78 -28.68
N VAL A 86 -3.45 -6.85 -28.71
CA VAL A 86 -2.14 -6.94 -28.07
C VAL A 86 -1.06 -6.95 -29.13
N ARG A 87 -0.11 -6.02 -29.01
CA ARG A 87 1.08 -5.99 -29.86
C ARG A 87 2.15 -6.88 -29.25
N ALA A 88 2.46 -7.96 -29.92
CA ALA A 88 3.55 -8.87 -29.59
C ALA A 88 4.73 -8.69 -30.57
N GLY A 89 5.91 -9.22 -30.24
CA GLY A 89 7.11 -9.09 -31.09
C GLY A 89 6.96 -9.61 -32.51
N HIS A 90 5.95 -10.43 -32.80
CA HIS A 90 5.65 -11.02 -34.10
C HIS A 90 4.40 -10.46 -34.79
N GLY A 91 3.81 -9.36 -34.28
CA GLY A 91 2.61 -8.73 -34.85
C GLY A 91 1.58 -8.31 -33.79
N THR A 92 0.37 -8.01 -34.25
CA THR A 92 -0.79 -7.70 -33.39
C THR A 92 -1.80 -8.85 -33.45
N THR A 93 -2.45 -9.11 -32.31
CA THR A 93 -3.58 -10.07 -32.26
C THR A 93 -4.79 -9.50 -33.01
N ASP A 94 -5.77 -10.36 -33.31
CA ASP A 94 -7.09 -9.89 -33.69
C ASP A 94 -7.75 -9.11 -32.56
N TRP A 95 -8.73 -8.25 -32.91
CA TRP A 95 -9.50 -7.51 -31.93
C TRP A 95 -10.39 -8.45 -31.12
N PHE A 96 -10.40 -8.27 -29.81
CA PHE A 96 -11.26 -9.05 -28.90
C PHE A 96 -11.98 -8.12 -27.93
N GLN A 97 -13.21 -8.50 -27.56
CA GLN A 97 -14.03 -7.71 -26.64
C GLN A 97 -13.55 -7.85 -25.19
N ILE A 98 -13.62 -6.74 -24.47
CA ILE A 98 -13.26 -6.67 -23.04
C ILE A 98 -14.55 -6.70 -22.22
N GLY A 99 -14.79 -7.81 -21.53
CA GLY A 99 -15.94 -7.96 -20.59
C GLY A 99 -15.55 -7.85 -19.13
N LYS A 100 -14.26 -7.64 -18.83
CA LYS A 100 -13.69 -7.54 -17.48
C LYS A 100 -12.62 -6.48 -17.46
N ALA A 101 -12.25 -6.08 -16.27
CA ALA A 101 -11.26 -5.07 -15.91
C ALA A 101 -11.82 -3.64 -15.88
N VAL A 102 -11.25 -2.85 -14.97
CA VAL A 102 -11.38 -1.40 -14.99
C VAL A 102 -10.06 -0.79 -15.43
N HIS A 103 -10.12 0.25 -16.24
CA HIS A 103 -8.95 0.81 -16.94
C HIS A 103 -7.97 1.45 -15.95
N GLN A 104 -6.75 0.92 -15.84
CA GLN A 104 -5.70 1.51 -15.01
C GLN A 104 -5.30 2.90 -15.56
N GLY A 105 -5.17 3.87 -14.65
CA GLY A 105 -4.88 5.27 -15.00
C GLY A 105 -6.12 6.14 -15.26
N CYS A 106 -7.32 5.58 -15.30
CA CYS A 106 -8.56 6.34 -15.37
C CYS A 106 -9.04 6.71 -13.94
N ILE A 107 -9.37 7.96 -13.73
CA ILE A 107 -9.87 8.48 -12.45
C ILE A 107 -11.17 7.78 -12.00
N LEU A 108 -12.06 7.45 -12.93
CA LEU A 108 -13.32 6.76 -12.66
C LEU A 108 -13.08 5.32 -12.22
N SER A 109 -12.11 4.65 -12.80
CA SER A 109 -11.79 3.24 -12.49
C SER A 109 -11.43 3.03 -11.03
N SER A 110 -10.66 3.94 -10.44
CA SER A 110 -10.30 3.88 -9.03
C SER A 110 -11.50 4.03 -8.11
N CYS A 111 -12.42 4.94 -8.45
CA CYS A 111 -13.65 5.14 -7.69
C CYS A 111 -14.58 3.94 -7.79
N VAL A 112 -14.76 3.41 -8.99
CA VAL A 112 -15.60 2.25 -9.29
C VAL A 112 -15.05 0.99 -8.61
N PHE A 113 -13.72 0.79 -8.65
CA PHE A 113 -13.07 -0.31 -7.93
C PHE A 113 -13.29 -0.22 -6.42
N ASN A 114 -13.14 0.98 -5.83
CA ASN A 114 -13.36 1.16 -4.41
C ASN A 114 -14.79 0.80 -3.98
N LEU A 115 -15.81 1.17 -4.77
CA LEU A 115 -17.19 0.80 -4.51
C LEU A 115 -17.42 -0.72 -4.65
N TYR A 116 -16.82 -1.32 -5.67
CA TYR A 116 -16.87 -2.78 -5.86
C TYR A 116 -16.25 -3.53 -4.68
N ALA A 117 -15.06 -3.13 -4.25
CA ALA A 117 -14.38 -3.71 -3.10
C ALA A 117 -15.17 -3.45 -1.79
N GLU A 118 -15.78 -2.26 -1.65
CA GLU A 118 -16.60 -1.93 -0.47
C GLU A 118 -17.78 -2.86 -0.31
N CYS A 119 -18.53 -3.09 -1.39
CA CYS A 119 -19.68 -4.01 -1.36
C CYS A 119 -19.27 -5.42 -0.90
N ILE A 120 -18.13 -5.94 -1.39
CA ILE A 120 -17.58 -7.23 -0.96
C ILE A 120 -17.34 -7.24 0.55
N MET A 121 -16.75 -6.15 1.07
CA MET A 121 -16.42 -6.05 2.48
C MET A 121 -17.67 -5.94 3.37
N GLN A 122 -18.71 -5.24 2.92
CA GLN A 122 -20.00 -5.16 3.61
C GLN A 122 -20.70 -6.51 3.64
N ILE A 123 -20.77 -7.23 2.51
CA ILE A 123 -21.37 -8.57 2.43
C ILE A 123 -20.63 -9.56 3.34
N ALA A 124 -19.30 -9.45 3.44
CA ALA A 124 -18.52 -10.25 4.37
C ALA A 124 -18.81 -9.95 5.86
N GLY A 125 -19.70 -8.99 6.15
CA GLY A 125 -20.14 -8.66 7.51
C GLY A 125 -19.04 -8.08 8.40
N LEU A 126 -18.09 -7.39 7.82
CA LEU A 126 -16.86 -6.99 8.52
C LEU A 126 -17.03 -5.69 9.31
N ASP A 127 -18.00 -4.86 8.97
CA ASP A 127 -18.29 -3.62 9.70
C ASP A 127 -19.06 -3.88 10.99
N GLU A 128 -19.82 -4.99 11.06
CA GLU A 128 -20.61 -5.39 12.23
C GLU A 128 -19.83 -6.31 13.19
N ALA A 129 -18.69 -6.87 12.75
CA ALA A 129 -17.96 -7.81 13.58
C ALA A 129 -17.33 -7.08 14.78
N GLN A 130 -17.67 -7.53 16.00
CA GLN A 130 -16.97 -7.16 17.24
C GLN A 130 -15.49 -7.62 17.22
N ALA A 131 -15.08 -8.26 16.14
CA ALA A 131 -13.77 -8.77 15.84
C ALA A 131 -12.85 -7.63 15.37
N GLY A 132 -11.79 -7.36 16.09
CA GLY A 132 -10.82 -6.30 15.77
C GLY A 132 -10.02 -5.94 17.01
N ILE A 133 -9.36 -4.80 16.94
CA ILE A 133 -8.58 -4.26 18.04
C ILE A 133 -9.37 -3.14 18.68
N LYS A 134 -9.64 -3.25 19.98
CA LYS A 134 -10.33 -2.19 20.72
C LYS A 134 -9.35 -1.15 21.20
N ILE A 135 -9.41 0.05 20.62
CA ILE A 135 -8.59 1.20 21.01
C ILE A 135 -9.51 2.39 21.27
N ALA A 136 -9.44 2.96 22.48
CA ALA A 136 -10.24 4.11 22.92
C ALA A 136 -11.75 3.94 22.64
N GLY A 137 -12.30 2.74 22.88
CA GLY A 137 -13.72 2.42 22.66
C GLY A 137 -14.13 2.18 21.21
N ARG A 138 -13.22 2.36 20.25
CA ARG A 138 -13.44 2.05 18.83
C ARG A 138 -12.89 0.68 18.49
N ASN A 139 -13.63 -0.06 17.68
CA ASN A 139 -13.18 -1.34 17.13
C ASN A 139 -12.54 -1.10 15.76
N ILE A 140 -11.26 -1.44 15.59
CA ILE A 140 -10.52 -1.31 14.34
C ILE A 140 -10.16 -2.72 13.88
N ASN A 141 -10.72 -3.16 12.79
CA ASN A 141 -10.49 -4.50 12.23
C ASN A 141 -9.89 -4.49 10.83
N ASN A 142 -9.85 -3.33 10.17
CA ASN A 142 -9.28 -3.19 8.84
C ASN A 142 -8.79 -1.77 8.56
N LEU A 143 -7.86 -1.66 7.60
CA LEU A 143 -7.43 -0.43 6.94
C LEU A 143 -7.29 -0.74 5.46
N ARG A 144 -7.74 0.18 4.59
CA ARG A 144 -7.79 -0.05 3.15
C ARG A 144 -7.26 1.15 2.36
N TYR A 145 -6.45 0.86 1.36
CA TYR A 145 -6.04 1.83 0.36
C TYR A 145 -6.16 1.21 -1.03
N ALA A 146 -7.29 1.43 -1.68
CA ALA A 146 -7.72 0.75 -2.91
C ALA A 146 -7.77 -0.79 -2.70
N ASP A 147 -6.95 -1.53 -3.43
CA ASP A 147 -6.81 -2.99 -3.32
C ASP A 147 -5.91 -3.43 -2.16
N ASP A 148 -5.00 -2.58 -1.70
CA ASP A 148 -4.18 -2.86 -0.52
C ASP A 148 -5.06 -2.87 0.74
N THR A 149 -5.30 -4.05 1.27
CA THR A 149 -6.17 -4.26 2.44
C THR A 149 -5.38 -4.88 3.58
N THR A 150 -5.45 -4.28 4.76
CA THR A 150 -4.91 -4.85 6.00
C THR A 150 -6.05 -5.25 6.90
N ARG A 151 -6.04 -6.50 7.39
CA ARG A 151 -6.92 -7.00 8.44
C ARG A 151 -6.17 -7.14 9.74
N MET A 152 -6.86 -6.93 10.85
CA MET A 152 -6.24 -7.02 12.17
C MET A 152 -7.19 -7.56 13.23
N ALA A 153 -6.62 -8.30 14.19
CA ALA A 153 -7.36 -8.87 15.32
C ALA A 153 -6.44 -9.05 16.55
N GLU A 154 -7.06 -9.24 17.73
CA GLU A 154 -6.35 -9.55 18.97
C GLU A 154 -6.05 -11.06 19.13
N SER A 155 -6.65 -11.94 18.30
CA SER A 155 -6.35 -13.38 18.28
C SER A 155 -6.21 -13.95 16.87
N GLN A 156 -5.51 -15.08 16.79
CA GLN A 156 -5.27 -15.80 15.54
C GLN A 156 -6.57 -16.33 14.93
N GLU A 157 -7.43 -16.91 15.75
CA GLU A 157 -8.69 -17.54 15.37
C GLU A 157 -9.64 -16.50 14.77
N VAL A 158 -9.73 -15.32 15.39
CA VAL A 158 -10.56 -14.22 14.91
C VAL A 158 -10.04 -13.72 13.56
N LEU A 159 -8.73 -13.50 13.41
CA LEU A 159 -8.16 -13.07 12.14
C LEU A 159 -8.39 -14.10 11.03
N LYS A 160 -8.25 -15.39 11.35
CA LYS A 160 -8.52 -16.49 10.41
C LYS A 160 -9.97 -16.48 9.94
N SER A 161 -10.93 -16.36 10.87
CA SER A 161 -12.35 -16.27 10.54
C SER A 161 -12.67 -15.08 9.63
N LEU A 162 -12.09 -13.89 9.93
CA LEU A 162 -12.26 -12.69 9.11
C LEU A 162 -11.70 -12.89 7.69
N LEU A 163 -10.51 -13.50 7.59
CA LEU A 163 -9.85 -13.70 6.30
C LEU A 163 -10.60 -14.72 5.43
N MET A 164 -11.13 -15.79 6.03
CA MET A 164 -11.96 -16.78 5.33
C MET A 164 -13.21 -16.14 4.72
N LYS A 165 -13.93 -15.33 5.47
CA LYS A 165 -15.10 -14.59 4.97
C LYS A 165 -14.73 -13.66 3.81
N VAL A 166 -13.65 -12.88 3.96
CA VAL A 166 -13.18 -12.00 2.87
C VAL A 166 -12.82 -12.80 1.63
N LYS A 167 -12.12 -13.93 1.78
CA LYS A 167 -11.74 -14.80 0.67
C LYS A 167 -12.98 -15.30 -0.06
N GLU A 168 -13.95 -15.87 0.66
CA GLU A 168 -15.17 -16.42 0.09
C GLU A 168 -15.97 -15.36 -0.69
N GLU A 169 -16.22 -14.19 -0.10
CA GLU A 169 -17.01 -13.14 -0.76
C GLU A 169 -16.24 -12.49 -1.91
N SER A 170 -14.93 -12.36 -1.79
CA SER A 170 -14.07 -11.89 -2.89
C SER A 170 -14.11 -12.84 -4.09
N GLU A 171 -14.02 -14.15 -3.87
CA GLU A 171 -14.09 -15.16 -4.92
C GLU A 171 -15.47 -15.18 -5.61
N LYS A 172 -16.56 -15.05 -4.85
CA LYS A 172 -17.93 -14.90 -5.42
C LYS A 172 -18.02 -13.68 -6.34
N ALA A 173 -17.36 -12.60 -5.96
CA ALA A 173 -17.27 -11.40 -6.78
C ALA A 173 -16.27 -11.52 -7.96
N GLY A 174 -15.42 -12.52 -7.98
CA GLY A 174 -14.41 -12.73 -9.01
C GLY A 174 -13.01 -12.17 -8.69
N LEU A 175 -12.84 -11.60 -7.49
CA LEU A 175 -11.52 -11.21 -6.98
C LEU A 175 -10.87 -12.40 -6.29
N LYS A 176 -9.65 -12.73 -6.68
CA LYS A 176 -8.88 -13.84 -6.06
C LYS A 176 -7.77 -13.30 -5.19
N LEU A 177 -7.66 -13.83 -3.98
CA LEU A 177 -6.52 -13.53 -3.12
C LEU A 177 -5.25 -14.14 -3.71
N ASN A 178 -4.15 -13.40 -3.62
CA ASN A 178 -2.83 -13.89 -3.94
C ASN A 178 -2.17 -14.45 -2.68
N ASN A 179 -2.30 -15.76 -2.46
CA ASN A 179 -1.81 -16.42 -1.25
C ASN A 179 -0.29 -16.27 -1.06
N GLN A 180 0.48 -16.20 -2.15
CA GLN A 180 1.94 -16.04 -2.09
C GLN A 180 2.36 -14.64 -1.61
N LYS A 181 1.58 -13.61 -1.95
CA LYS A 181 1.86 -12.23 -1.56
C LYS A 181 1.12 -11.79 -0.30
N THR A 182 0.02 -12.45 0.04
CA THR A 182 -0.68 -12.23 1.32
C THR A 182 0.20 -12.70 2.45
N LYS A 183 0.46 -11.85 3.45
CA LYS A 183 1.38 -12.11 4.56
C LYS A 183 0.71 -11.87 5.89
N ILE A 184 1.11 -12.68 6.85
CA ILE A 184 0.68 -12.54 8.26
C ILE A 184 1.85 -11.97 9.06
N MET A 185 1.61 -10.88 9.79
CA MET A 185 2.56 -10.30 10.72
C MET A 185 1.97 -10.28 12.13
N THR A 186 2.77 -10.63 13.12
CA THR A 186 2.31 -10.72 14.50
C THR A 186 3.39 -10.30 15.48
N SER A 187 2.97 -9.76 16.62
CA SER A 187 3.84 -9.48 17.77
C SER A 187 4.18 -10.70 18.60
N SER A 188 3.48 -11.83 18.40
CA SER A 188 3.68 -13.10 19.14
C SER A 188 4.21 -14.17 18.20
N PRO A 189 5.07 -15.08 18.67
CA PRO A 189 5.54 -16.20 17.86
C PRO A 189 4.37 -17.11 17.46
N ILE A 190 4.24 -17.40 16.16
CA ILE A 190 3.28 -18.35 15.60
C ILE A 190 4.05 -19.52 15.00
N THR A 191 3.61 -20.75 15.29
CA THR A 191 4.23 -21.97 14.79
C THR A 191 3.84 -22.30 13.35
N SER A 192 2.60 -22.06 12.96
CA SER A 192 2.11 -22.23 11.59
C SER A 192 0.77 -21.54 11.39
N TRP A 193 0.53 -21.07 10.17
CA TRP A 193 -0.75 -20.50 9.77
C TRP A 193 -1.24 -21.16 8.48
N GLN A 194 -2.42 -21.77 8.53
CA GLN A 194 -3.02 -22.44 7.36
C GLN A 194 -4.43 -21.92 7.09
N ILE A 195 -4.73 -21.70 5.81
CA ILE A 195 -6.05 -21.35 5.29
C ILE A 195 -6.36 -22.30 4.15
N ASP A 196 -7.48 -23.03 4.25
CA ASP A 196 -7.92 -24.02 3.25
C ASP A 196 -6.83 -25.03 2.86
N GLY A 197 -6.00 -25.46 3.83
CA GLY A 197 -4.90 -26.40 3.59
C GLY A 197 -3.63 -25.75 3.03
N GLU A 198 -3.64 -24.47 2.64
CA GLU A 198 -2.46 -23.75 2.21
C GLU A 198 -1.78 -23.04 3.37
N THR A 199 -0.45 -23.17 3.45
CA THR A 199 0.35 -22.51 4.48
C THR A 199 0.58 -21.06 4.08
N MET A 200 0.15 -20.13 4.94
CA MET A 200 0.41 -18.70 4.80
C MET A 200 1.76 -18.34 5.44
N GLU A 201 2.51 -17.50 4.75
CA GLU A 201 3.81 -17.05 5.27
C GLU A 201 3.63 -16.05 6.40
N THR A 202 4.26 -16.35 7.53
CA THR A 202 4.38 -15.43 8.66
C THR A 202 5.68 -14.65 8.55
N VAL A 203 5.60 -13.34 8.72
CA VAL A 203 6.73 -12.43 8.57
C VAL A 203 6.89 -11.53 9.80
N THR A 204 8.11 -11.13 10.08
CA THR A 204 8.44 -10.16 11.15
C THR A 204 8.33 -8.72 10.67
N ASP A 205 8.39 -8.52 9.36
CA ASP A 205 8.24 -7.23 8.70
C ASP A 205 7.58 -7.39 7.33
N PHE A 206 6.91 -6.34 6.87
CA PHE A 206 6.24 -6.30 5.59
C PHE A 206 6.32 -4.90 4.96
N ILE A 207 6.43 -4.84 3.63
CA ILE A 207 6.39 -3.55 2.91
C ILE A 207 4.92 -3.26 2.54
N PHE A 208 4.29 -2.39 3.33
CA PHE A 208 2.93 -1.92 3.11
C PHE A 208 2.94 -0.50 2.56
N LEU A 209 2.28 -0.27 1.42
CA LEU A 209 2.21 1.03 0.74
C LEU A 209 3.60 1.69 0.56
N GLY A 210 4.61 0.87 0.25
CA GLY A 210 5.99 1.32 0.05
C GLY A 210 6.80 1.59 1.31
N CYS A 211 6.23 1.45 2.51
CA CYS A 211 6.90 1.59 3.81
C CYS A 211 7.09 0.23 4.48
N LYS A 212 8.26 -0.01 5.03
CA LYS A 212 8.58 -1.24 5.77
C LYS A 212 8.03 -1.14 7.20
N ILE A 213 7.00 -1.91 7.46
CA ILE A 213 6.36 -2.04 8.78
C ILE A 213 6.98 -3.26 9.49
N THR A 214 7.33 -3.11 10.76
CA THR A 214 7.85 -4.20 11.61
C THR A 214 6.86 -4.51 12.73
N ALA A 215 6.79 -5.76 13.15
CA ALA A 215 5.87 -6.20 14.21
C ALA A 215 6.14 -5.51 15.57
N ASP A 216 7.38 -5.06 15.78
CA ASP A 216 7.78 -4.31 16.97
C ASP A 216 7.61 -2.78 16.82
N GLY A 217 7.20 -2.29 15.65
CA GLY A 217 7.02 -0.86 15.37
C GLY A 217 8.33 -0.07 15.33
N ASP A 218 9.50 -0.72 15.20
CA ASP A 218 10.79 -0.03 15.09
C ASP A 218 11.04 0.45 13.66
N CYS A 219 11.15 1.75 13.48
CA CYS A 219 11.42 2.37 12.18
C CYS A 219 12.88 2.29 11.71
N SER A 220 13.80 1.77 12.56
CA SER A 220 15.25 1.71 12.23
C SER A 220 15.54 0.94 10.94
N HIS A 221 14.79 -0.13 10.66
CA HIS A 221 14.93 -0.93 9.46
C HIS A 221 14.48 -0.17 8.21
N GLU A 222 13.36 0.55 8.31
CA GLU A 222 12.87 1.39 7.22
C GLU A 222 13.81 2.55 6.93
N ILE A 223 14.28 3.27 7.95
CA ILE A 223 15.24 4.37 7.80
C ILE A 223 16.50 3.87 7.08
N LYS A 224 17.08 2.74 7.52
CA LYS A 224 18.25 2.14 6.85
C LYS A 224 17.97 1.82 5.37
N ARG A 225 16.81 1.23 5.07
CA ARG A 225 16.39 0.88 3.71
C ARG A 225 16.30 2.11 2.83
N LEU A 226 15.66 3.18 3.31
CA LEU A 226 15.50 4.42 2.55
C LEU A 226 16.83 5.17 2.37
N LEU A 227 17.72 5.18 3.36
CA LEU A 227 19.06 5.72 3.21
C LEU A 227 19.88 4.96 2.14
N LEU A 228 19.73 3.63 2.05
CA LEU A 228 20.36 2.83 0.99
C LEU A 228 19.80 3.17 -0.40
N LEU A 229 18.48 3.30 -0.50
CA LEU A 229 17.82 3.72 -1.75
C LEU A 229 18.24 5.13 -2.16
N GLY A 230 18.35 6.06 -1.22
CA GLY A 230 18.87 7.42 -1.45
C GLY A 230 20.32 7.43 -1.93
N ARG A 231 21.17 6.57 -1.35
CA ARG A 231 22.56 6.39 -1.84
C ARG A 231 22.56 5.90 -3.29
N LYS A 232 21.76 4.89 -3.61
CA LYS A 232 21.64 4.38 -4.99
C LYS A 232 21.13 5.45 -5.94
N ALA A 233 20.11 6.22 -5.54
CA ALA A 233 19.58 7.32 -6.34
C ALA A 233 20.65 8.39 -6.62
N LEU A 234 21.44 8.79 -5.60
CA LEU A 234 22.53 9.75 -5.78
C LEU A 234 23.64 9.21 -6.68
N THR A 235 24.02 7.93 -6.52
CA THR A 235 25.04 7.29 -7.36
C THR A 235 24.60 7.24 -8.84
N ASN A 236 23.32 7.05 -9.12
CA ASN A 236 22.79 7.11 -10.48
C ASN A 236 22.91 8.52 -11.12
N LEU A 237 23.12 9.55 -10.31
CA LEU A 237 23.33 10.93 -10.76
C LEU A 237 24.81 11.30 -10.93
N ASP A 238 25.77 10.39 -10.68
CA ASP A 238 27.19 10.70 -10.66
C ASP A 238 27.69 11.35 -11.96
N SER A 239 27.30 10.86 -13.12
CA SER A 239 27.68 11.45 -14.39
C SER A 239 27.25 12.92 -14.52
N ILE A 240 26.08 13.26 -13.98
CA ILE A 240 25.56 14.64 -13.95
C ILE A 240 26.32 15.47 -12.89
N LEU A 241 26.55 14.90 -11.73
CA LEU A 241 27.25 15.57 -10.63
C LEU A 241 28.73 15.83 -10.99
N GLU A 242 29.33 14.98 -11.79
CA GLU A 242 30.72 15.12 -12.28
C GLU A 242 30.84 16.05 -13.49
N SER A 243 29.79 16.29 -14.25
CA SER A 243 29.84 17.22 -15.40
C SER A 243 30.24 18.62 -14.98
N ARG A 244 31.09 19.27 -15.78
CA ARG A 244 31.49 20.68 -15.61
C ARG A 244 30.54 21.67 -16.22
N ASP A 245 29.70 21.20 -17.18
CA ASP A 245 28.75 22.02 -17.93
C ASP A 245 27.49 22.33 -17.13
N ILE A 246 27.26 21.58 -16.03
CA ILE A 246 26.10 21.75 -15.16
C ILE A 246 26.47 22.59 -13.95
N THR A 247 25.71 23.67 -13.73
CA THR A 247 25.94 24.57 -12.61
C THR A 247 25.74 23.88 -11.26
N PHE A 248 26.47 24.34 -10.23
CA PHE A 248 26.33 23.80 -8.88
C PHE A 248 24.90 23.92 -8.36
N LEU A 249 24.21 25.04 -8.62
CA LEU A 249 22.84 25.25 -8.21
C LEU A 249 21.90 24.21 -8.81
N THR A 250 22.06 23.88 -10.10
CA THR A 250 21.29 22.83 -10.78
C THR A 250 21.53 21.45 -10.14
N LYS A 251 22.77 21.13 -9.79
CA LYS A 251 23.12 19.88 -9.09
C LYS A 251 22.42 19.78 -7.73
N VAL A 252 22.41 20.87 -6.96
CA VAL A 252 21.69 20.93 -5.68
C VAL A 252 20.19 20.71 -5.87
N HIS A 253 19.57 21.36 -6.87
CA HIS A 253 18.17 21.16 -7.18
C HIS A 253 17.86 19.72 -7.57
N LEU A 254 18.70 19.07 -8.37
CA LEU A 254 18.52 17.66 -8.74
C LEU A 254 18.57 16.74 -7.52
N VAL A 255 19.54 16.93 -6.62
CA VAL A 255 19.61 16.12 -5.40
C VAL A 255 18.38 16.36 -4.51
N LYS A 256 17.95 17.61 -4.35
CA LYS A 256 16.73 17.93 -3.60
C LYS A 256 15.46 17.32 -4.21
N ALA A 257 15.37 17.26 -5.54
CA ALA A 257 14.20 16.76 -6.23
C ALA A 257 14.18 15.24 -6.36
N MET A 258 15.32 14.57 -6.47
CA MET A 258 15.40 13.15 -6.80
C MET A 258 15.89 12.26 -5.66
N VAL A 259 16.69 12.77 -4.74
CA VAL A 259 17.28 11.96 -3.66
C VAL A 259 16.53 12.15 -2.34
N PHE A 260 16.31 13.38 -1.90
CA PHE A 260 15.64 13.62 -0.63
C PHE A 260 14.21 13.10 -0.56
N PRO A 261 13.36 13.19 -1.61
CA PRO A 261 12.02 12.59 -1.56
C PRO A 261 12.03 11.07 -1.39
N VAL A 262 13.07 10.39 -1.87
CA VAL A 262 13.26 8.94 -1.66
C VAL A 262 13.58 8.66 -0.19
N VAL A 263 14.53 9.41 0.37
CA VAL A 263 14.99 9.21 1.76
C VAL A 263 13.94 9.61 2.78
N MET A 264 13.22 10.70 2.51
CA MET A 264 12.21 11.25 3.42
C MET A 264 10.80 10.71 3.14
N TYR A 265 10.70 9.61 2.37
CA TYR A 265 9.40 9.01 2.08
C TYR A 265 8.72 8.55 3.38
N ARG A 266 7.57 9.16 3.70
CA ARG A 266 6.76 8.87 4.89
C ARG A 266 7.48 9.07 6.23
N CYS A 267 8.48 9.94 6.27
CA CYS A 267 9.27 10.22 7.49
C CYS A 267 8.43 10.79 8.64
N GLU A 268 7.29 11.40 8.36
CA GLU A 268 6.35 11.92 9.36
C GLU A 268 5.75 10.84 10.26
N SER A 269 5.78 9.57 9.84
CA SER A 269 5.31 8.43 10.63
C SER A 269 6.41 7.78 11.49
N TRP A 270 7.66 8.24 11.39
CA TRP A 270 8.77 7.60 12.08
C TRP A 270 8.86 7.98 13.56
N THR A 271 9.12 6.99 14.39
CA THR A 271 9.60 7.19 15.75
C THR A 271 11.13 7.20 15.71
N ILE A 272 11.74 8.40 15.67
CA ILE A 272 13.17 8.57 15.45
C ILE A 272 13.94 8.46 16.78
N LYS A 273 14.89 7.56 16.85
CA LYS A 273 15.87 7.44 17.94
C LYS A 273 17.11 8.29 17.65
N LYS A 274 17.88 8.65 18.67
CA LYS A 274 19.12 9.44 18.51
C LYS A 274 20.11 8.83 17.50
N VAL A 275 20.19 7.50 17.46
CA VAL A 275 21.07 6.77 16.52
C VAL A 275 20.61 6.96 15.07
N GLU A 276 19.30 7.01 14.83
CA GLU A 276 18.73 7.25 13.50
C GLU A 276 18.96 8.70 13.04
N CYS A 277 18.86 9.68 13.93
CA CYS A 277 19.24 11.06 13.63
C CYS A 277 20.69 11.11 13.13
N GLN A 278 21.63 10.50 13.86
CA GLN A 278 23.04 10.45 13.46
C GLN A 278 23.25 9.78 12.09
N ARG A 279 22.48 8.76 11.75
CA ARG A 279 22.54 8.11 10.43
C ARG A 279 22.03 9.01 9.31
N ILE A 280 20.97 9.75 9.56
CA ILE A 280 20.38 10.71 8.60
C ILE A 280 21.38 11.85 8.39
N ASP A 281 21.94 12.41 9.45
CA ASP A 281 22.95 13.48 9.39
C ASP A 281 24.21 13.02 8.61
N ALA A 282 24.67 11.79 8.88
CA ALA A 282 25.81 11.21 8.15
C ALA A 282 25.50 10.99 6.65
N PHE A 283 24.27 10.65 6.31
CA PHE A 283 23.83 10.56 4.91
C PHE A 283 23.79 11.94 4.24
N GLU A 284 23.25 12.95 4.89
CA GLU A 284 23.21 14.32 4.38
C GLU A 284 24.64 14.83 4.13
N LEU A 285 25.53 14.65 5.09
CA LEU A 285 26.94 15.02 4.95
C LEU A 285 27.60 14.28 3.78
N TRP A 286 27.32 12.99 3.59
CA TRP A 286 27.80 12.23 2.45
C TRP A 286 27.29 12.79 1.12
N CYS A 287 26.04 13.22 1.03
CA CYS A 287 25.48 13.89 -0.15
C CYS A 287 26.20 15.22 -0.43
N LEU A 288 26.40 16.05 0.60
CA LEU A 288 27.09 17.33 0.47
C LEU A 288 28.55 17.16 0.00
N ARG A 289 29.28 16.21 0.58
CA ARG A 289 30.67 15.92 0.15
C ARG A 289 30.73 15.48 -1.31
N ARG A 290 29.75 14.69 -1.77
CA ARG A 290 29.70 14.26 -3.16
C ARG A 290 29.35 15.40 -4.11
N LEU A 291 28.43 16.28 -3.74
CA LEU A 291 28.11 17.50 -4.47
C LEU A 291 29.35 18.44 -4.60
N LEU A 292 30.10 18.62 -3.51
CA LEU A 292 31.26 19.47 -3.44
C LEU A 292 32.53 18.79 -3.93
N ARG A 293 32.49 17.51 -4.33
CA ARG A 293 33.64 16.70 -4.73
C ARG A 293 34.77 16.65 -3.67
N VAL A 294 34.37 16.66 -2.40
CA VAL A 294 35.32 16.58 -1.29
C VAL A 294 35.50 15.11 -0.90
N PRO A 295 36.69 14.52 -1.05
CA PRO A 295 36.94 13.15 -0.63
C PRO A 295 36.74 13.01 0.88
N TRP A 296 36.33 11.85 1.32
CA TRP A 296 36.10 11.58 2.76
C TRP A 296 37.38 11.67 3.59
N THR A 297 38.56 11.49 2.94
CA THR A 297 39.87 11.60 3.54
C THR A 297 40.31 13.07 3.79
N ALA A 298 39.64 14.04 3.16
CA ALA A 298 39.92 15.44 3.41
C ALA A 298 39.50 15.79 4.85
N ARG A 299 40.47 16.20 5.68
CA ARG A 299 40.27 16.66 7.06
C ARG A 299 39.66 18.08 7.07
N ARG A 300 38.42 18.20 6.57
CA ARG A 300 37.63 19.44 6.68
C ARG A 300 36.57 19.25 7.75
N SER A 301 36.41 20.27 8.61
CA SER A 301 35.29 20.31 9.56
C SER A 301 33.93 20.20 8.83
N ASN A 302 33.01 19.60 9.48
CA ASN A 302 31.64 19.48 8.98
C ASN A 302 30.93 20.81 9.05
#